data_065f630deffa11d643599c9cfd3c2bcc
#
_entry.id   065f630deffa11d643599c9cfd3c2bcc
#
_cell.length_a   1.000
_cell.length_b   1.000
_cell.length_c   1.000
_cell.angle_alpha   90.00
_cell.angle_beta   90.00
_cell.angle_gamma   90.00
#
_symmetry.space_group_name_H-M   'P 1'
#
loop_
_entity.id
_entity.type
_entity.pdbx_description
1 polymer ?
#
loop_
_entity_poly.entity_id
_entity_poly.type
_entity_poly.pdbx_seq_one_letter_code
_entity_poly.pdbx_strand_id
1 'polypeptide(L)'
;MAQRLLVLPGEIVKKSNALLRARWSPASIWEPRLVALLASKVRADDQDFHVYEIHVSELLGGKYGGSDSKTVEAAVDSAMSRVLTLRDEKGWTKYHVFSRCRYRASDGVLELGFHPDLRPHYLALQEKFGQYNLTEFMLLPSVYSQRMFELLKSWHDKPEFKISLADLFLTLDVPPTLQRYPDFRRYVLEKAHKDITTKTGLRFDWEPIKKGRSVSVIRFTFGARSRQTATSKQKTTSSQNNALVKKALACFQSSGASCTPKKSKQCDICLRLVKKPGLN
;
A
#
# COMPACT_ATOMS: atom_id res chain seq x y z
N MET A 1 8.66 -24.43 6.07
CA MET A 1 9.77 -23.44 6.09
C MET A 1 9.17 -22.07 5.85
N ALA A 2 9.16 -21.21 6.88
CA ALA A 2 8.63 -19.85 6.77
C ALA A 2 9.51 -19.04 5.82
N GLN A 3 8.92 -18.52 4.74
CA GLN A 3 9.59 -17.54 3.88
C GLN A 3 9.93 -16.32 4.71
N ARG A 4 11.22 -16.07 4.95
CA ARG A 4 11.69 -14.77 5.41
C ARG A 4 11.34 -13.75 4.33
N LEU A 5 10.23 -13.04 4.50
CA LEU A 5 9.97 -11.82 3.79
C LEU A 5 11.16 -10.88 4.03
N LEU A 6 11.80 -10.44 2.96
CA LEU A 6 12.71 -9.31 3.00
C LEU A 6 11.88 -8.09 3.46
N VAL A 7 11.91 -7.85 4.77
CA VAL A 7 11.30 -6.65 5.35
C VAL A 7 12.25 -5.51 4.97
N LEU A 8 11.81 -4.67 4.03
CA LEU A 8 12.50 -3.42 3.78
C LEU A 8 12.50 -2.62 5.10
N PRO A 9 13.61 -1.97 5.48
CA PRO A 9 13.62 -1.12 6.66
C PRO A 9 12.54 -0.05 6.51
N GLY A 10 11.62 0.01 7.46
CA GLY A 10 10.49 0.94 7.45
C GLY A 10 9.51 0.63 8.56
N GLU A 11 8.64 1.58 8.85
CA GLU A 11 7.61 1.43 9.87
C GLU A 11 6.57 0.38 9.45
N ILE A 12 6.06 -0.34 10.42
CA ILE A 12 5.03 -1.36 10.21
C ILE A 12 3.66 -0.77 10.52
N VAL A 13 2.77 -0.88 9.56
CA VAL A 13 1.34 -0.56 9.73
C VAL A 13 0.61 -1.81 10.19
N LYS A 14 -0.14 -1.70 11.29
CA LYS A 14 -1.04 -2.76 11.80
C LYS A 14 -2.48 -2.26 11.82
N LYS A 15 -3.40 -3.07 11.31
CA LYS A 15 -4.84 -2.78 11.31
C LYS A 15 -5.62 -4.09 11.49
N SER A 16 -6.78 -4.03 12.13
CA SER A 16 -7.67 -5.20 12.17
C SER A 16 -8.04 -5.65 10.75
N ASN A 17 -8.27 -6.95 10.56
CA ASN A 17 -8.75 -7.46 9.27
C ASN A 17 -10.09 -6.86 8.86
N ALA A 18 -10.96 -6.55 9.82
CA ALA A 18 -12.22 -5.84 9.56
C ALA A 18 -11.96 -4.48 8.90
N LEU A 19 -11.01 -3.71 9.43
CA LEU A 19 -10.65 -2.40 8.88
C LEU A 19 -9.99 -2.49 7.50
N LEU A 20 -9.11 -3.48 7.28
CA LEU A 20 -8.48 -3.69 5.97
C LEU A 20 -9.49 -4.08 4.88
N ARG A 21 -10.58 -4.76 5.26
CA ARG A 21 -11.70 -5.16 4.39
C ARG A 21 -12.84 -4.15 4.34
N ALA A 22 -12.76 -3.08 5.11
CA ALA A 22 -13.81 -2.06 5.17
C ALA A 22 -14.05 -1.45 3.79
N ARG A 23 -15.33 -1.13 3.50
CA ARG A 23 -15.67 -0.32 2.34
C ARG A 23 -15.21 1.12 2.60
N TRP A 24 -14.39 1.62 1.72
CA TRP A 24 -13.90 2.98 1.74
C TRP A 24 -13.61 3.47 0.33
N SER A 25 -13.98 4.71 0.03
CA SER A 25 -13.90 5.35 -1.29
C SER A 25 -12.92 6.52 -1.28
N PRO A 26 -11.60 6.28 -1.29
CA PRO A 26 -10.65 7.39 -1.38
C PRO A 26 -10.75 8.07 -2.75
N ALA A 27 -10.78 9.41 -2.78
CA ALA A 27 -10.77 10.17 -4.02
C ALA A 27 -9.35 10.26 -4.63
N SER A 28 -8.33 10.12 -3.81
CA SER A 28 -6.92 10.22 -4.23
C SER A 28 -6.04 9.20 -3.52
N ILE A 29 -4.83 9.02 -4.05
CA ILE A 29 -3.80 8.16 -3.43
C ILE A 29 -3.31 8.71 -2.07
N TRP A 30 -3.53 9.98 -1.80
CA TRP A 30 -3.03 10.65 -0.60
C TRP A 30 -3.81 10.28 0.65
N GLU A 31 -5.10 10.05 0.53
CA GLU A 31 -5.96 9.66 1.66
C GLU A 31 -5.53 8.32 2.29
N PRO A 32 -5.40 7.20 1.53
CA PRO A 32 -4.90 5.95 2.11
C PRO A 32 -3.47 6.07 2.64
N ARG A 33 -2.61 6.89 2.02
CA ARG A 33 -1.26 7.16 2.50
C ARG A 33 -1.27 7.88 3.83
N LEU A 34 -2.11 8.90 3.98
CA LEU A 34 -2.27 9.64 5.23
C LEU A 34 -2.72 8.72 6.37
N VAL A 35 -3.72 7.86 6.09
CA VAL A 35 -4.19 6.85 7.06
C VAL A 35 -3.11 5.83 7.41
N ALA A 36 -2.32 5.38 6.43
CA ALA A 36 -1.25 4.43 6.67
C ALA A 36 -0.09 5.05 7.48
N LEU A 37 0.29 6.29 7.15
CA LEU A 37 1.29 7.06 7.91
C LEU A 37 0.86 7.25 9.36
N LEU A 38 -0.39 7.66 9.60
CA LEU A 38 -0.88 7.80 10.96
C LEU A 38 -0.89 6.47 11.70
N ALA A 39 -1.34 5.40 11.04
CA ALA A 39 -1.39 4.07 11.63
C ALA A 39 0.00 3.50 11.97
N SER A 40 1.04 3.91 11.24
CA SER A 40 2.41 3.48 11.54
C SER A 40 2.99 4.15 12.81
N LYS A 41 2.41 5.27 13.24
CA LYS A 41 2.81 5.96 14.48
C LYS A 41 2.15 5.36 15.73
N VAL A 42 1.11 4.54 15.58
CA VAL A 42 0.45 3.84 16.68
C VAL A 42 1.38 2.75 17.22
N ARG A 43 1.69 2.80 18.50
CA ARG A 43 2.60 1.88 19.16
C ARG A 43 1.84 0.70 19.77
N ALA A 44 2.53 -0.42 19.93
CA ALA A 44 1.93 -1.62 20.49
C ALA A 44 1.55 -1.49 21.98
N ASP A 45 2.21 -0.57 22.69
CA ASP A 45 2.00 -0.25 24.11
C ASP A 45 1.03 0.93 24.33
N ASP A 46 0.52 1.56 23.26
CA ASP A 46 -0.47 2.61 23.38
C ASP A 46 -1.77 2.06 23.98
N GLN A 47 -2.24 2.68 25.06
CA GLN A 47 -3.51 2.35 25.73
C GLN A 47 -4.69 3.12 25.11
N ASP A 48 -4.41 4.26 24.48
CA ASP A 48 -5.36 5.11 23.78
C ASP A 48 -4.72 5.81 22.59
N PHE A 49 -5.54 6.45 21.76
CA PHE A 49 -5.04 7.30 20.71
C PHE A 49 -4.49 8.61 21.26
N HIS A 50 -3.40 9.03 20.68
CA HIS A 50 -2.81 10.34 20.86
C HIS A 50 -3.08 11.23 19.65
N VAL A 51 -2.65 12.47 19.73
CA VAL A 51 -2.49 13.31 18.53
C VAL A 51 -1.12 12.99 17.95
N TYR A 52 -1.10 12.45 16.75
CA TYR A 52 0.12 12.06 16.06
C TYR A 52 0.57 13.16 15.11
N GLU A 53 1.86 13.32 14.99
CA GLU A 53 2.48 14.28 14.08
C GLU A 53 3.01 13.59 12.82
N ILE A 54 2.67 14.16 11.66
CA ILE A 54 3.16 13.74 10.35
C ILE A 54 3.75 14.95 9.66
N HIS A 55 5.01 14.88 9.27
CA HIS A 55 5.58 15.88 8.38
C HIS A 55 4.99 15.73 6.98
N VAL A 56 4.62 16.84 6.36
CA VAL A 56 4.06 16.86 5.00
C VAL A 56 5.01 16.19 4.00
N SER A 57 6.33 16.32 4.19
CA SER A 57 7.34 15.63 3.39
C SER A 57 7.27 14.10 3.47
N GLU A 58 6.82 13.52 4.61
CA GLU A 58 6.60 12.07 4.73
C GLU A 58 5.43 11.63 3.84
N LEU A 59 4.35 12.43 3.80
CA LEU A 59 3.18 12.14 2.96
C LEU A 59 3.52 12.21 1.47
N LEU A 60 4.26 13.25 1.06
CA LEU A 60 4.59 13.51 -0.34
C LEU A 60 5.78 12.68 -0.84
N GLY A 61 6.55 12.08 0.09
CA GLY A 61 7.73 11.28 -0.25
C GLY A 61 8.94 12.12 -0.71
N GLY A 62 9.03 13.38 -0.28
CA GLY A 62 10.12 14.27 -0.69
C GLY A 62 10.04 15.68 -0.13
N LYS A 63 10.73 16.61 -0.80
CA LYS A 63 10.73 18.02 -0.39
C LYS A 63 9.34 18.64 -0.55
N TYR A 64 8.94 19.38 0.45
CA TYR A 64 7.72 20.17 0.47
C TYR A 64 7.98 21.57 -0.12
N GLY A 65 7.06 22.04 -0.98
CA GLY A 65 7.11 23.36 -1.60
C GLY A 65 5.75 24.06 -1.60
N GLY A 66 5.70 25.34 -1.94
CA GLY A 66 4.50 26.17 -1.81
C GLY A 66 3.26 25.66 -2.57
N SER A 67 3.44 24.96 -3.71
CA SER A 67 2.33 24.35 -4.47
C SER A 67 1.73 23.12 -3.80
N ASP A 68 2.47 22.47 -2.91
CA ASP A 68 2.07 21.21 -2.28
C ASP A 68 1.06 21.44 -1.13
N SER A 69 1.02 22.66 -0.57
CA SER A 69 0.09 23.04 0.50
C SER A 69 -1.37 22.76 0.12
N LYS A 70 -1.78 23.18 -1.09
CA LYS A 70 -3.14 22.95 -1.60
C LYS A 70 -3.44 21.46 -1.79
N THR A 71 -2.46 20.68 -2.25
CA THR A 71 -2.61 19.22 -2.41
C THR A 71 -2.81 18.54 -1.07
N VAL A 72 -2.05 18.94 -0.06
CA VAL A 72 -2.14 18.41 1.30
C VAL A 72 -3.47 18.80 1.95
N GLU A 73 -3.86 20.07 1.84
CA GLU A 73 -5.15 20.56 2.36
C GLU A 73 -6.32 19.78 1.73
N ALA A 74 -6.35 19.67 0.40
CA ALA A 74 -7.38 18.89 -0.30
C ALA A 74 -7.39 17.41 0.09
N ALA A 75 -6.22 16.81 0.32
CA ALA A 75 -6.11 15.41 0.79
C ALA A 75 -6.65 15.26 2.22
N VAL A 76 -6.38 16.21 3.10
CA VAL A 76 -6.89 16.24 4.47
C VAL A 76 -8.40 16.45 4.48
N ASP A 77 -8.92 17.44 3.75
CA ASP A 77 -10.37 17.74 3.67
C ASP A 77 -11.13 16.51 3.14
N SER A 78 -10.60 15.89 2.08
CA SER A 78 -11.18 14.69 1.52
C SER A 78 -11.15 13.54 2.55
N ALA A 79 -10.04 13.31 3.22
CA ALA A 79 -9.91 12.26 4.22
C ALA A 79 -10.81 12.49 5.46
N MET A 80 -10.96 13.76 5.90
CA MET A 80 -11.85 14.14 7.00
C MET A 80 -13.33 13.93 6.68
N SER A 81 -13.72 14.13 5.42
CA SER A 81 -15.11 13.96 4.96
C SER A 81 -15.49 12.50 4.68
N ARG A 82 -14.50 11.59 4.53
CA ARG A 82 -14.77 10.20 4.15
C ARG A 82 -15.33 9.38 5.29
N VAL A 83 -16.27 8.53 4.89
CA VAL A 83 -16.89 7.54 5.76
C VAL A 83 -16.40 6.16 5.36
N LEU A 84 -15.90 5.45 6.35
CA LEU A 84 -15.54 4.06 6.25
C LEU A 84 -16.69 3.21 6.81
N THR A 85 -17.06 2.14 6.13
CA THR A 85 -18.15 1.25 6.55
C THR A 85 -17.59 -0.13 6.87
N LEU A 86 -17.76 -0.55 8.11
CA LEU A 86 -17.55 -1.91 8.56
C LEU A 86 -18.87 -2.67 8.51
N ARG A 87 -18.83 -3.94 8.07
CA ARG A 87 -19.99 -4.85 8.06
C ARG A 87 -19.67 -6.10 8.83
N ASP A 88 -20.63 -6.56 9.63
CA ASP A 88 -20.61 -7.82 10.34
C ASP A 88 -21.95 -8.55 10.18
N GLU A 89 -22.11 -9.66 10.87
CA GLU A 89 -23.37 -10.44 10.86
C GLU A 89 -24.56 -9.70 11.46
N LYS A 90 -24.32 -8.69 12.31
CA LYS A 90 -25.35 -7.89 13.00
C LYS A 90 -25.76 -6.64 12.23
N GLY A 91 -24.97 -6.25 11.19
CA GLY A 91 -25.29 -5.07 10.41
C GLY A 91 -24.08 -4.31 9.89
N TRP A 92 -24.07 -3.00 10.07
CA TRP A 92 -22.98 -2.14 9.64
C TRP A 92 -22.78 -0.95 10.60
N THR A 93 -21.53 -0.52 10.71
CA THR A 93 -21.16 0.70 11.43
C THR A 93 -20.38 1.62 10.50
N LYS A 94 -20.63 2.91 10.61
CA LYS A 94 -19.94 3.93 9.82
C LYS A 94 -19.09 4.82 10.73
N TYR A 95 -17.88 5.10 10.29
CA TYR A 95 -16.92 5.92 11.02
C TYR A 95 -16.32 6.98 10.11
N HIS A 96 -16.07 8.16 10.64
CA HIS A 96 -15.02 9.03 10.11
C HIS A 96 -13.66 8.48 10.57
N VAL A 97 -12.65 8.56 9.72
CA VAL A 97 -11.32 8.03 10.05
C VAL A 97 -10.66 8.93 11.09
N PHE A 98 -10.74 10.24 10.88
CA PHE A 98 -10.10 11.23 11.73
C PHE A 98 -11.13 12.03 12.53
N SER A 99 -10.79 12.32 13.80
CA SER A 99 -11.59 13.19 14.68
C SER A 99 -11.15 14.66 14.58
N ARG A 100 -9.88 14.89 14.23
CA ARG A 100 -9.30 16.23 14.07
C ARG A 100 -8.10 16.21 13.14
N CYS A 101 -7.86 17.37 12.52
CA CYS A 101 -6.60 17.70 11.88
C CYS A 101 -6.26 19.15 12.17
N ARG A 102 -4.99 19.43 12.47
CA ARG A 102 -4.42 20.78 12.56
C ARG A 102 -3.15 20.81 11.71
N TYR A 103 -3.03 21.81 10.87
CA TYR A 103 -1.81 22.07 10.13
C TYR A 103 -1.00 23.19 10.81
N ARG A 104 0.29 22.92 11.07
CA ARG A 104 1.27 23.89 11.56
C ARG A 104 2.14 24.32 10.38
N ALA A 105 1.91 25.55 9.89
CA ALA A 105 2.63 26.06 8.73
C ALA A 105 4.11 26.34 9.02
N SER A 106 4.47 26.63 10.29
CA SER A 106 5.84 26.96 10.70
C SER A 106 6.86 25.85 10.42
N ASP A 107 6.44 24.61 10.53
CA ASP A 107 7.29 23.44 10.41
C ASP A 107 6.75 22.36 9.45
N GLY A 108 5.63 22.64 8.78
CA GLY A 108 5.03 21.75 7.80
C GLY A 108 4.53 20.44 8.39
N VAL A 109 3.92 20.51 9.59
CA VAL A 109 3.42 19.35 10.33
C VAL A 109 1.91 19.30 10.34
N LEU A 110 1.34 18.13 10.11
CA LEU A 110 -0.04 17.77 10.35
C LEU A 110 -0.16 17.08 11.71
N GLU A 111 -0.97 17.62 12.61
CA GLU A 111 -1.39 16.99 13.86
C GLU A 111 -2.74 16.30 13.62
N LEU A 112 -2.77 14.97 13.67
CA LEU A 112 -3.95 14.18 13.36
C LEU A 112 -4.35 13.30 14.54
N GLY A 113 -5.66 13.16 14.76
CA GLY A 113 -6.22 12.18 15.70
C GLY A 113 -7.18 11.23 15.00
N PHE A 114 -7.05 9.94 15.26
CA PHE A 114 -8.07 8.97 14.85
C PHE A 114 -9.38 9.20 15.60
N HIS A 115 -10.49 8.76 14.97
CA HIS A 115 -11.76 8.71 15.67
C HIS A 115 -11.68 7.71 16.85
N PRO A 116 -12.11 8.08 18.07
CA PRO A 116 -11.93 7.21 19.25
C PRO A 116 -12.50 5.80 19.10
N ASP A 117 -13.63 5.65 18.42
CA ASP A 117 -14.28 4.35 18.21
C ASP A 117 -13.49 3.41 17.30
N LEU A 118 -12.44 3.90 16.62
CA LEU A 118 -11.53 3.05 15.85
C LEU A 118 -10.46 2.36 16.71
N ARG A 119 -10.40 2.64 18.02
CA ARG A 119 -9.44 1.99 18.94
C ARG A 119 -9.35 0.48 18.78
N PRO A 120 -10.45 -0.29 18.74
CA PRO A 120 -10.39 -1.76 18.62
C PRO A 120 -9.75 -2.24 17.31
N HIS A 121 -9.61 -1.35 16.33
CA HIS A 121 -9.06 -1.68 15.02
C HIS A 121 -7.58 -1.35 14.85
N TYR A 122 -6.98 -0.67 15.82
CA TYR A 122 -5.56 -0.27 15.81
C TYR A 122 -4.81 -0.65 17.08
N LEU A 123 -5.47 -0.60 18.26
CA LEU A 123 -4.85 -0.85 19.55
C LEU A 123 -5.06 -2.29 20.00
N ALA A 124 -4.11 -2.82 20.78
CA ALA A 124 -4.16 -4.15 21.40
C ALA A 124 -4.49 -5.29 20.41
N LEU A 125 -4.03 -5.20 19.17
CA LEU A 125 -4.30 -6.19 18.15
C LEU A 125 -3.49 -7.47 18.40
N GLN A 126 -4.13 -8.50 18.95
CA GLN A 126 -3.54 -9.82 19.19
C GLN A 126 -3.91 -10.82 18.08
N GLU A 127 -5.15 -10.78 17.59
CA GLU A 127 -5.68 -11.69 16.58
C GLU A 127 -6.42 -10.94 15.46
N LYS A 128 -6.62 -11.61 14.33
CA LYS A 128 -7.42 -11.11 13.18
C LYS A 128 -6.99 -9.73 12.69
N PHE A 129 -5.68 -9.51 12.63
CA PHE A 129 -5.10 -8.30 12.06
C PHE A 129 -4.21 -8.62 10.87
N GLY A 130 -4.02 -7.63 10.01
CA GLY A 130 -3.01 -7.63 8.96
C GLY A 130 -1.94 -6.58 9.25
N GLN A 131 -0.75 -6.86 8.76
CA GLN A 131 0.37 -5.93 8.86
C GLN A 131 1.13 -5.83 7.55
N TYR A 132 1.71 -4.67 7.31
CA TYR A 132 2.51 -4.43 6.11
C TYR A 132 3.54 -3.32 6.33
N ASN A 133 4.56 -3.30 5.49
CA ASN A 133 5.57 -2.27 5.50
C ASN A 133 5.02 -0.99 4.86
N LEU A 134 5.15 0.14 5.56
CA LEU A 134 4.67 1.44 5.11
C LEU A 134 5.34 1.85 3.79
N THR A 135 6.65 1.65 3.66
CA THR A 135 7.40 2.02 2.45
C THR A 135 6.87 1.29 1.21
N GLU A 136 6.59 -0.02 1.32
CA GLU A 136 5.99 -0.78 0.23
C GLU A 136 4.62 -0.20 -0.17
N PHE A 137 3.81 0.15 0.82
CA PHE A 137 2.49 0.73 0.58
C PHE A 137 2.57 2.10 -0.12
N MET A 138 3.49 2.95 0.31
CA MET A 138 3.70 4.29 -0.27
C MET A 138 4.16 4.24 -1.74
N LEU A 139 4.79 3.15 -2.18
CA LEU A 139 5.20 2.95 -3.58
C LEU A 139 4.02 2.63 -4.51
N LEU A 140 2.85 2.29 -4.00
CA LEU A 140 1.69 1.93 -4.82
C LEU A 140 1.07 3.19 -5.46
N PRO A 141 0.94 3.22 -6.81
CA PRO A 141 0.65 4.45 -7.54
C PRO A 141 -0.85 4.72 -7.75
N SER A 142 -1.72 3.83 -7.32
CA SER A 142 -3.16 3.99 -7.52
C SER A 142 -3.96 3.58 -6.29
N VAL A 143 -5.13 4.21 -6.13
CA VAL A 143 -6.09 3.88 -5.07
C VAL A 143 -6.45 2.39 -5.10
N TYR A 144 -6.72 1.84 -6.29
CA TYR A 144 -7.05 0.41 -6.42
C TYR A 144 -5.89 -0.50 -6.02
N SER A 145 -4.65 -0.15 -6.37
CA SER A 145 -3.49 -0.93 -5.96
C SER A 145 -3.29 -0.88 -4.45
N GLN A 146 -3.49 0.27 -3.81
CA GLN A 146 -3.41 0.44 -2.36
C GLN A 146 -4.51 -0.35 -1.64
N ARG A 147 -5.77 -0.20 -2.06
CA ARG A 147 -6.91 -0.89 -1.46
C ARG A 147 -6.86 -2.41 -1.68
N MET A 148 -6.47 -2.85 -2.88
CA MET A 148 -6.27 -4.27 -3.16
C MET A 148 -5.13 -4.85 -2.31
N PHE A 149 -4.03 -4.12 -2.13
CA PHE A 149 -2.93 -4.54 -1.28
C PHE A 149 -3.38 -4.76 0.17
N GLU A 150 -4.14 -3.82 0.75
CA GLU A 150 -4.69 -3.97 2.11
C GLU A 150 -5.65 -5.15 2.21
N LEU A 151 -6.55 -5.33 1.24
CA LEU A 151 -7.45 -6.48 1.18
C LEU A 151 -6.68 -7.80 1.16
N LEU A 152 -5.66 -7.91 0.30
CA LEU A 152 -4.80 -9.10 0.21
C LEU A 152 -4.03 -9.35 1.52
N LYS A 153 -3.52 -8.31 2.15
CA LYS A 153 -2.83 -8.42 3.46
C LYS A 153 -3.75 -8.93 4.57
N SER A 154 -5.05 -8.65 4.50
CA SER A 154 -6.03 -9.17 5.48
C SER A 154 -6.30 -10.68 5.37
N TRP A 155 -5.85 -11.31 4.28
CA TRP A 155 -5.99 -12.74 4.02
C TRP A 155 -4.67 -13.47 3.85
N HIS A 156 -3.56 -12.79 4.04
CA HIS A 156 -2.21 -13.31 3.76
C HIS A 156 -1.80 -14.51 4.65
N ASP A 157 -2.49 -14.73 5.75
CA ASP A 157 -2.35 -15.91 6.62
C ASP A 157 -2.97 -17.19 6.02
N LYS A 158 -3.75 -17.06 4.94
CA LYS A 158 -4.41 -18.17 4.23
C LYS A 158 -3.67 -18.48 2.94
N PRO A 159 -3.68 -19.74 2.47
CA PRO A 159 -3.10 -20.08 1.16
C PRO A 159 -3.90 -19.50 0.00
N GLU A 160 -5.22 -19.37 0.18
CA GLU A 160 -6.15 -18.77 -0.78
C GLU A 160 -7.36 -18.16 -0.09
N PHE A 161 -8.04 -17.27 -0.81
CA PHE A 161 -9.40 -16.85 -0.46
C PHE A 161 -10.23 -16.59 -1.71
N LYS A 162 -11.55 -16.65 -1.53
CA LYS A 162 -12.53 -16.39 -2.58
C LYS A 162 -13.41 -15.23 -2.16
N ILE A 163 -13.70 -14.35 -3.10
CA ILE A 163 -14.59 -13.21 -2.88
C ILE A 163 -15.55 -13.11 -4.07
N SER A 164 -16.81 -12.83 -3.80
CA SER A 164 -17.76 -12.57 -4.88
C SER A 164 -17.35 -11.30 -5.64
N LEU A 165 -17.65 -11.26 -6.94
CA LEU A 165 -17.35 -10.07 -7.75
C LEU A 165 -18.13 -8.84 -7.23
N ALA A 166 -19.35 -9.05 -6.73
CA ALA A 166 -20.17 -8.00 -6.13
C ALA A 166 -19.53 -7.43 -4.84
N ASP A 167 -19.07 -8.31 -3.94
CA ASP A 167 -18.40 -7.88 -2.70
C ASP A 167 -17.08 -7.18 -3.00
N LEU A 168 -16.35 -7.63 -4.03
CA LEU A 168 -15.11 -6.99 -4.44
C LEU A 168 -15.36 -5.58 -5.00
N PHE A 169 -16.42 -5.39 -5.80
CA PHE A 169 -16.85 -4.08 -6.26
C PHE A 169 -17.21 -3.16 -5.09
N LEU A 170 -17.94 -3.68 -4.11
CA LEU A 170 -18.30 -2.92 -2.91
C LEU A 170 -17.07 -2.56 -2.05
N THR A 171 -16.15 -3.50 -1.85
CA THR A 171 -14.96 -3.30 -1.02
C THR A 171 -14.01 -2.26 -1.63
N LEU A 172 -13.86 -2.29 -2.96
CA LEU A 172 -12.99 -1.38 -3.69
C LEU A 172 -13.70 -0.10 -4.15
N ASP A 173 -15.00 0.02 -3.87
CA ASP A 173 -15.88 1.09 -4.35
C ASP A 173 -15.75 1.32 -5.85
N VAL A 174 -15.92 0.24 -6.63
CA VAL A 174 -15.77 0.29 -8.08
C VAL A 174 -16.98 1.01 -8.70
N PRO A 175 -16.78 2.08 -9.49
CA PRO A 175 -17.87 2.81 -10.10
C PRO A 175 -18.63 1.93 -11.12
N PRO A 176 -19.91 2.17 -11.36
CA PRO A 176 -20.74 1.38 -12.31
C PRO A 176 -20.11 1.21 -13.70
N THR A 177 -19.38 2.22 -14.16
CA THR A 177 -18.68 2.20 -15.45
C THR A 177 -17.59 1.14 -15.56
N LEU A 178 -17.02 0.69 -14.43
CA LEU A 178 -15.99 -0.35 -14.39
C LEU A 178 -16.51 -1.69 -13.85
N GLN A 179 -17.81 -1.86 -13.57
CA GLN A 179 -18.36 -3.10 -13.02
C GLN A 179 -18.58 -4.19 -14.07
N ARG A 180 -18.40 -3.92 -15.36
CA ARG A 180 -18.29 -4.97 -16.37
C ARG A 180 -16.98 -5.73 -16.15
N TYR A 181 -17.03 -7.06 -16.07
CA TYR A 181 -15.85 -7.86 -15.74
C TYR A 181 -14.63 -7.61 -16.64
N PRO A 182 -14.75 -7.48 -17.99
CA PRO A 182 -13.58 -7.18 -18.84
C PRO A 182 -12.90 -5.85 -18.46
N ASP A 183 -13.69 -4.82 -18.15
CA ASP A 183 -13.21 -3.49 -17.80
C ASP A 183 -12.57 -3.52 -16.38
N PHE A 184 -13.25 -4.14 -15.42
CA PHE A 184 -12.72 -4.35 -14.08
C PHE A 184 -11.41 -5.14 -14.09
N ARG A 185 -11.37 -6.22 -14.88
CA ARG A 185 -10.16 -7.01 -15.06
C ARG A 185 -9.00 -6.13 -15.54
N ARG A 186 -9.20 -5.40 -16.63
CA ARG A 186 -8.16 -4.60 -17.29
C ARG A 186 -7.71 -3.41 -16.43
N TYR A 187 -8.65 -2.64 -15.90
CA TYR A 187 -8.35 -1.36 -15.27
C TYR A 187 -8.09 -1.47 -13.76
N VAL A 188 -8.53 -2.54 -13.12
CA VAL A 188 -8.39 -2.74 -11.67
C VAL A 188 -7.51 -3.94 -11.35
N LEU A 189 -7.91 -5.17 -11.73
CA LEU A 189 -7.20 -6.38 -11.30
C LEU A 189 -5.80 -6.50 -11.88
N GLU A 190 -5.66 -6.41 -13.21
CA GLU A 190 -4.35 -6.56 -13.88
C GLU A 190 -3.39 -5.42 -13.48
N LYS A 191 -3.91 -4.20 -13.35
CA LYS A 191 -3.12 -3.06 -12.92
C LYS A 191 -2.67 -3.21 -11.47
N ALA A 192 -3.58 -3.55 -10.55
CA ALA A 192 -3.23 -3.78 -9.15
C ALA A 192 -2.26 -4.96 -8.99
N HIS A 193 -2.45 -6.05 -9.72
CA HIS A 193 -1.54 -7.18 -9.73
C HIS A 193 -0.12 -6.75 -10.15
N LYS A 194 0.00 -6.05 -11.28
CA LYS A 194 1.29 -5.54 -11.76
C LYS A 194 1.95 -4.62 -10.72
N ASP A 195 1.22 -3.64 -10.21
CA ASP A 195 1.76 -2.66 -9.26
C ASP A 195 2.24 -3.34 -7.97
N ILE A 196 1.41 -4.21 -7.38
CA ILE A 196 1.72 -4.87 -6.12
C ILE A 196 2.90 -5.84 -6.29
N THR A 197 2.87 -6.69 -7.31
CA THR A 197 3.93 -7.70 -7.50
C THR A 197 5.27 -7.11 -7.93
N THR A 198 5.28 -5.92 -8.54
CA THR A 198 6.53 -5.25 -8.93
C THR A 198 7.10 -4.34 -7.85
N LYS A 199 6.24 -3.72 -7.03
CA LYS A 199 6.64 -2.65 -6.10
C LYS A 199 6.69 -3.09 -4.63
N THR A 200 6.10 -4.25 -4.32
CA THR A 200 6.07 -4.78 -2.95
C THR A 200 6.60 -6.20 -2.87
N GLY A 201 6.81 -6.71 -1.65
CA GLY A 201 7.17 -8.11 -1.41
C GLY A 201 6.01 -9.10 -1.57
N LEU A 202 4.77 -8.63 -1.72
CA LEU A 202 3.60 -9.49 -1.82
C LEU A 202 3.53 -10.17 -3.19
N ARG A 203 3.43 -11.50 -3.17
CA ARG A 203 3.25 -12.32 -4.37
C ARG A 203 1.91 -13.02 -4.28
N PHE A 204 1.10 -12.86 -5.31
CA PHE A 204 -0.22 -13.48 -5.42
C PHE A 204 -0.58 -13.67 -6.88
N ASP A 205 -1.50 -14.60 -7.11
CA ASP A 205 -2.16 -14.79 -8.39
C ASP A 205 -3.67 -14.75 -8.19
N TRP A 206 -4.41 -14.59 -9.26
CA TRP A 206 -5.86 -14.58 -9.22
C TRP A 206 -6.45 -15.27 -10.43
N GLU A 207 -7.63 -15.88 -10.23
CA GLU A 207 -8.38 -16.50 -11.31
C GLU A 207 -9.89 -16.25 -11.16
N PRO A 208 -10.60 -16.07 -12.29
CA PRO A 208 -12.04 -15.92 -12.29
C PRO A 208 -12.74 -17.27 -12.22
N ILE A 209 -13.75 -17.38 -11.34
CA ILE A 209 -14.65 -18.52 -11.27
C ILE A 209 -15.98 -18.09 -11.87
N LYS A 210 -16.44 -18.85 -12.88
CA LYS A 210 -17.70 -18.57 -13.59
C LYS A 210 -18.88 -19.33 -12.94
N LYS A 211 -20.05 -18.69 -12.99
CA LYS A 211 -21.33 -19.33 -12.80
C LYS A 211 -22.12 -19.17 -14.10
N GLY A 212 -22.25 -20.25 -14.84
CA GLY A 212 -22.75 -20.19 -16.23
C GLY A 212 -21.81 -19.42 -17.15
N ARG A 213 -22.32 -18.41 -17.85
CA ARG A 213 -21.55 -17.57 -18.79
C ARG A 213 -20.83 -16.40 -18.14
N SER A 214 -21.15 -16.06 -16.89
CA SER A 214 -20.66 -14.87 -16.22
C SER A 214 -19.67 -15.21 -15.12
N VAL A 215 -18.65 -14.36 -14.90
CA VAL A 215 -17.76 -14.42 -13.74
C VAL A 215 -18.53 -13.97 -12.51
N SER A 216 -18.50 -14.76 -11.45
CA SER A 216 -19.21 -14.48 -10.20
C SER A 216 -18.30 -14.34 -8.98
N VAL A 217 -17.12 -14.98 -9.02
CA VAL A 217 -16.17 -15.02 -7.91
C VAL A 217 -14.76 -14.85 -8.45
N ILE A 218 -13.91 -14.21 -7.69
CA ILE A 218 -12.47 -14.19 -7.91
C ILE A 218 -11.81 -15.02 -6.81
N ARG A 219 -10.94 -15.94 -7.18
CA ARG A 219 -10.07 -16.68 -6.29
C ARG A 219 -8.69 -16.05 -6.31
N PHE A 220 -8.18 -15.69 -5.15
CA PHE A 220 -6.81 -15.20 -4.95
C PHE A 220 -6.00 -16.30 -4.27
N THR A 221 -4.75 -16.49 -4.70
CA THR A 221 -3.81 -17.46 -4.13
C THR A 221 -2.51 -16.77 -3.77
N PHE A 222 -1.91 -17.15 -2.64
CA PHE A 222 -0.67 -16.57 -2.14
C PHE A 222 0.47 -17.58 -2.22
N GLY A 223 1.69 -17.10 -2.47
CA GLY A 223 2.91 -17.91 -2.43
C GLY A 223 3.03 -18.96 -3.54
N ALA A 224 2.18 -18.92 -4.54
CA ALA A 224 2.34 -19.79 -5.69
C ALA A 224 3.51 -19.33 -6.56
N ARG A 225 4.39 -20.27 -6.92
CA ARG A 225 5.23 -20.17 -8.11
C ARG A 225 4.32 -19.72 -9.25
N SER A 226 4.60 -18.59 -9.88
CA SER A 226 3.99 -18.30 -11.16
C SER A 226 4.15 -19.56 -12.02
N ARG A 227 3.07 -20.22 -12.37
CA ARG A 227 3.06 -21.12 -13.51
C ARG A 227 3.38 -20.22 -14.71
N GLN A 228 4.67 -20.14 -15.00
CA GLN A 228 5.11 -19.67 -16.29
C GLN A 228 4.42 -20.57 -17.32
N THR A 229 3.39 -20.07 -17.95
CA THR A 229 3.06 -20.50 -19.29
C THR A 229 4.33 -20.33 -20.09
N ALA A 230 4.88 -21.49 -20.45
CA ALA A 230 6.12 -21.59 -21.18
C ALA A 230 6.00 -20.84 -22.50
N THR A 231 6.60 -19.67 -22.56
CA THR A 231 7.18 -19.10 -23.77
C THR A 231 8.56 -18.60 -23.41
N SER A 232 9.48 -19.28 -24.02
CA SER A 232 10.94 -19.22 -23.91
C SER A 232 11.53 -17.81 -23.84
N LYS A 233 12.66 -17.73 -23.11
CA LYS A 233 13.69 -16.69 -23.07
C LYS A 233 13.49 -15.56 -22.07
N GLN A 234 13.97 -15.82 -20.84
CA GLN A 234 14.73 -14.82 -20.06
C GLN A 234 15.31 -15.45 -18.78
N LYS A 235 16.30 -16.35 -18.94
CA LYS A 235 17.28 -16.65 -17.90
C LYS A 235 18.45 -15.69 -18.16
N THR A 236 18.61 -14.63 -17.35
CA THR A 236 19.92 -14.03 -17.02
C THR A 236 19.87 -12.72 -16.22
N THR A 237 18.69 -12.14 -15.90
CA THR A 237 18.64 -10.78 -15.31
C THR A 237 18.56 -10.71 -13.79
N SER A 238 18.14 -11.75 -13.07
CA SER A 238 17.96 -11.65 -11.60
C SER A 238 19.28 -11.77 -10.82
N SER A 239 20.21 -12.59 -11.27
CA SER A 239 21.52 -12.75 -10.61
C SER A 239 22.41 -11.51 -10.76
N GLN A 240 22.35 -10.84 -11.91
CA GLN A 240 23.11 -9.60 -12.16
C GLN A 240 22.55 -8.38 -11.41
N ASN A 241 21.22 -8.31 -11.21
CA ASN A 241 20.62 -7.23 -10.42
C ASN A 241 20.95 -7.37 -8.92
N ASN A 242 20.98 -8.57 -8.37
CA ASN A 242 21.38 -8.78 -6.97
C ASN A 242 22.88 -8.47 -6.73
N ALA A 243 23.74 -8.75 -7.69
CA ALA A 243 25.16 -8.40 -7.60
C ALA A 243 25.39 -6.86 -7.70
N LEU A 244 24.60 -6.16 -8.51
CA LEU A 244 24.66 -4.70 -8.64
C LEU A 244 24.14 -3.98 -7.39
N VAL A 245 23.04 -4.46 -6.80
CA VAL A 245 22.49 -3.94 -5.54
C VAL A 245 23.45 -4.17 -4.37
N LYS A 246 24.08 -5.36 -4.27
CA LYS A 246 25.14 -5.61 -3.27
C LYS A 246 26.34 -4.70 -3.43
N LYS A 247 26.78 -4.43 -4.66
CA LYS A 247 27.89 -3.50 -4.92
C LYS A 247 27.53 -2.06 -4.61
N ALA A 248 26.28 -1.63 -4.88
CA ALA A 248 25.80 -0.31 -4.55
C ALA A 248 25.70 -0.08 -3.04
N LEU A 249 25.22 -1.09 -2.30
CA LEU A 249 25.19 -1.06 -0.82
C LEU A 249 26.58 -1.02 -0.21
N ALA A 250 27.55 -1.79 -0.72
CA ALA A 250 28.92 -1.77 -0.27
C ALA A 250 29.60 -0.42 -0.56
N CYS A 251 29.32 0.20 -1.69
CA CYS A 251 29.80 1.55 -2.02
C CYS A 251 29.22 2.62 -1.09
N PHE A 252 27.95 2.51 -0.73
CA PHE A 252 27.30 3.43 0.22
C PHE A 252 27.83 3.30 1.64
N GLN A 253 28.13 2.07 2.08
CA GLN A 253 28.71 1.81 3.40
C GLN A 253 30.18 2.24 3.53
N SER A 254 30.97 2.24 2.44
CA SER A 254 32.38 2.61 2.44
C SER A 254 32.66 4.10 2.27
N SER A 255 31.72 4.86 1.72
CA SER A 255 31.93 6.28 1.36
C SER A 255 31.22 7.29 2.26
N GLY A 256 30.50 6.83 3.31
CA GLY A 256 29.74 7.74 4.18
C GLY A 256 28.71 8.57 3.39
N ALA A 257 27.89 9.36 4.09
CA ALA A 257 26.76 10.13 3.54
C ALA A 257 27.10 11.21 2.49
N SER A 258 28.25 11.18 1.83
CA SER A 258 28.72 12.24 0.91
C SER A 258 28.68 11.90 -0.59
N CYS A 259 28.07 10.78 -0.98
CA CYS A 259 27.89 10.46 -2.40
C CYS A 259 26.68 11.21 -2.98
N THR A 260 26.85 12.50 -3.27
CA THR A 260 25.84 13.26 -4.02
C THR A 260 26.05 13.09 -5.53
N PRO A 261 24.98 12.92 -6.34
CA PRO A 261 25.08 12.68 -7.79
C PRO A 261 25.87 13.76 -8.58
N LYS A 262 26.09 14.91 -8.00
CA LYS A 262 26.81 16.04 -8.66
C LYS A 262 28.34 16.00 -8.52
N LYS A 263 28.90 15.16 -7.66
CA LYS A 263 30.36 15.12 -7.42
C LYS A 263 31.08 13.86 -7.89
N SER A 264 30.39 12.82 -8.33
CA SER A 264 31.04 11.58 -8.78
C SER A 264 30.99 11.41 -10.31
N LYS A 265 31.86 12.10 -11.01
CA LYS A 265 32.21 11.72 -12.41
C LYS A 265 32.84 10.33 -12.52
N GLN A 266 32.96 9.57 -11.42
CA GLN A 266 33.72 8.34 -11.30
C GLN A 266 32.97 7.12 -10.73
N CYS A 267 31.68 7.21 -10.40
CA CYS A 267 30.94 6.03 -9.94
C CYS A 267 30.17 5.39 -11.10
N ASP A 268 30.84 4.53 -11.86
CA ASP A 268 30.23 3.74 -12.95
C ASP A 268 29.01 2.90 -12.53
N ILE A 269 28.89 2.59 -11.25
CA ILE A 269 27.78 1.79 -10.69
C ILE A 269 26.52 2.65 -10.59
N CYS A 270 26.63 3.89 -10.10
CA CYS A 270 25.52 4.82 -10.01
C CYS A 270 25.06 5.29 -11.40
N LEU A 271 26.00 5.51 -12.34
CA LEU A 271 25.69 5.85 -13.72
C LEU A 271 24.97 4.73 -14.49
N ARG A 272 25.29 3.46 -14.21
CA ARG A 272 24.61 2.31 -14.82
C ARG A 272 23.19 2.09 -14.27
N LEU A 273 22.90 2.49 -13.03
CA LEU A 273 21.57 2.44 -12.46
C LEU A 273 20.65 3.53 -13.02
N VAL A 274 21.21 4.71 -13.34
CA VAL A 274 20.46 5.85 -13.91
C VAL A 274 20.21 5.68 -15.42
N LYS A 275 21.06 4.95 -16.14
CA LYS A 275 20.96 4.78 -17.60
C LYS A 275 20.11 3.59 -18.07
N LYS A 276 19.41 2.84 -17.19
CA LYS A 276 18.44 1.83 -17.66
C LYS A 276 17.13 2.53 -18.06
N PRO A 277 16.72 2.49 -19.34
CA PRO A 277 15.43 2.99 -19.77
C PRO A 277 14.34 2.10 -19.16
N GLY A 278 13.51 2.69 -18.28
CA GLY A 278 12.40 2.00 -17.61
C GLY A 278 12.19 2.35 -16.15
N LEU A 279 12.94 3.33 -15.60
CA LEU A 279 12.79 3.86 -14.25
C LEU A 279 12.60 5.39 -14.28
N ASN A 280 11.74 5.86 -15.19
CA ASN A 280 11.13 7.19 -15.13
C ASN A 280 9.66 7.06 -14.77
#